data_6dbae2e33b110ad494a0f85284e625c5
#
_entry.id   6dbae2e33b110ad494a0f85284e625c5
#
_cell.length_a   1.000
_cell.length_b   1.000
_cell.length_c   1.000
_cell.angle_alpha   90.00
_cell.angle_beta   90.00
_cell.angle_gamma   90.00
#
_symmetry.space_group_name_H-M   'P 1'
#
loop_
_entity.id
_entity.type
_entity.pdbx_description
1 polymer ?
#
loop_
_entity_poly.entity_id
_entity_poly.type
_entity_poly.pdbx_seq_one_letter_code
_entity_poly.pdbx_strand_id
1 'polypeptide(L)'
;KVEALKARCGFDSSVNDGVNWAYAGSEMDVQSILLVAGLLLLIGFSGYLIIYNIFYISVAADIHFYGLLKTIGTTRRQLAGIVRRQAYLLCVVGIPTGLFAGYFIAVWLMPFIMKNTTFANDFTISPNPWVFAGSAVFAFLTVWISCIRPCRLLAKISPVEAVKYAEASPEPSFKTGKKRKPVSAKKTQRVTPFAMAWQNMKRNRKKTISVVLSLTLSLVLLQATVTITDGYDLDKYLHEKAVADLMLTDSRILTSMGEAEFDDITPQVRQDVESLDGVTETGSVYMREIRHHMDDAHVKRVREAMAEYGQDMSAVMTEQAESYLDQNEILGHVYGVDGIAEDKMEIAGKENGDFDREKFASGDYVIVTAFTDIGDGEFYHIGEKVTIDFESGRSKTYEVLAIGDVPYALGPQHGHGVAIYFTLPAEEFMRQTGETSAMSIACNFTEAGEAKAEAWVKTYCEEKHPELSYVSKSTIQGEFDNLTQMTMVVGGILSFILGLIGILNFI
;
A
#
# COMPACT_ATOMS: atom_id res chain seq x y z
N LYS A 1 26.21 -12.10 -2.41
CA LYS A 1 26.28 -12.39 -0.93
C LYS A 1 25.69 -13.74 -0.61
N VAL A 2 24.54 -14.11 -1.20
CA VAL A 2 23.83 -15.40 -0.96
C VAL A 2 24.67 -16.55 -1.47
N GLU A 3 25.18 -16.51 -2.70
CA GLU A 3 26.09 -17.53 -3.26
C GLU A 3 27.37 -17.75 -2.42
N ALA A 4 27.96 -16.67 -1.93
CA ALA A 4 29.11 -16.78 -1.03
C ALA A 4 28.74 -17.43 0.32
N LEU A 5 27.48 -17.30 0.74
CA LEU A 5 26.96 -17.94 1.94
C LEU A 5 26.69 -19.43 1.68
N LYS A 6 26.07 -19.76 0.53
CA LYS A 6 25.87 -21.16 0.07
C LYS A 6 27.21 -21.92 0.04
N ALA A 7 28.21 -21.33 -0.61
CA ALA A 7 29.55 -21.93 -0.71
C ALA A 7 30.21 -22.12 0.68
N ARG A 8 30.00 -21.21 1.63
CA ARG A 8 30.52 -21.32 3.01
C ARG A 8 29.77 -22.37 3.83
N CYS A 9 28.48 -22.56 3.58
CA CYS A 9 27.64 -23.56 4.27
C CYS A 9 27.73 -24.94 3.63
N GLY A 10 28.42 -25.09 2.48
CA GLY A 10 28.54 -26.37 1.76
C GLY A 10 27.25 -26.80 1.06
N PHE A 11 26.35 -25.89 0.78
CA PHE A 11 25.14 -26.17 0.01
C PHE A 11 25.47 -26.26 -1.48
N ASP A 12 24.91 -27.24 -2.15
CA ASP A 12 24.99 -27.44 -3.58
C ASP A 12 24.06 -26.44 -4.32
N SER A 13 24.29 -26.27 -5.62
CA SER A 13 23.46 -25.44 -6.51
C SER A 13 22.00 -25.93 -6.62
N SER A 14 21.74 -27.18 -6.21
CA SER A 14 20.37 -27.73 -6.13
C SER A 14 19.53 -27.17 -4.96
N VAL A 15 20.17 -26.49 -3.99
CA VAL A 15 19.43 -25.83 -2.90
C VAL A 15 18.91 -24.49 -3.37
N ASN A 16 17.62 -24.40 -3.54
CA ASN A 16 16.94 -23.16 -3.93
C ASN A 16 17.09 -22.11 -2.83
N ASP A 17 17.52 -20.91 -3.17
CA ASP A 17 17.63 -19.79 -2.25
C ASP A 17 16.64 -18.69 -2.63
N GLY A 18 15.81 -18.33 -1.69
CA GLY A 18 14.92 -17.19 -1.82
C GLY A 18 15.49 -15.95 -1.12
N VAL A 19 15.54 -14.81 -1.80
CA VAL A 19 15.78 -13.53 -1.15
C VAL A 19 14.45 -13.03 -0.60
N ASN A 20 14.36 -12.85 0.72
CA ASN A 20 13.21 -12.16 1.28
C ASN A 20 13.27 -10.66 0.88
N TRP A 21 12.59 -10.33 -0.20
CA TRP A 21 12.54 -8.97 -0.76
C TRP A 21 11.90 -7.96 0.18
N ALA A 22 11.03 -8.38 1.10
CA ALA A 22 10.52 -7.52 2.17
C ALA A 22 11.65 -7.04 3.10
N TYR A 23 12.75 -7.79 3.18
CA TYR A 23 13.96 -7.41 3.92
C TYR A 23 14.99 -6.68 3.06
N ALA A 24 15.09 -7.01 1.78
CA ALA A 24 16.03 -6.41 0.83
C ALA A 24 15.48 -5.12 0.21
N GLY A 25 14.18 -5.05 0.00
CA GLY A 25 13.47 -3.89 -0.54
C GLY A 25 13.06 -2.86 0.53
N SER A 26 13.92 -2.62 1.53
CA SER A 26 13.67 -1.59 2.56
C SER A 26 13.81 -0.14 2.02
N GLU A 27 14.03 0.03 0.75
CA GLU A 27 13.94 1.35 0.12
C GLU A 27 12.45 1.66 -0.08
N MET A 28 11.89 2.40 0.91
CA MET A 28 10.56 2.97 0.74
C MET A 28 10.55 3.80 -0.55
N ASP A 29 9.63 3.47 -1.44
CA ASP A 29 9.35 4.29 -2.61
C ASP A 29 9.16 5.76 -2.22
N VAL A 30 9.66 6.67 -3.05
CA VAL A 30 9.59 8.12 -2.82
C VAL A 30 8.15 8.56 -2.56
N GLN A 31 7.17 7.94 -3.19
CA GLN A 31 5.74 8.22 -3.02
C GLN A 31 5.27 7.84 -1.61
N SER A 32 5.66 6.69 -1.10
CA SER A 32 5.38 6.23 0.26
C SER A 32 6.05 7.12 1.31
N ILE A 33 7.29 7.55 1.08
CA ILE A 33 7.99 8.50 1.95
C ILE A 33 7.26 9.83 2.00
N LEU A 34 6.81 10.36 0.86
CA LEU A 34 6.07 11.62 0.79
C LEU A 34 4.72 11.52 1.50
N LEU A 35 4.03 10.40 1.38
CA LEU A 35 2.75 10.17 2.06
C LEU A 35 2.93 10.13 3.58
N VAL A 36 3.88 9.35 4.08
CA VAL A 36 4.20 9.28 5.53
C VAL A 36 4.66 10.64 6.07
N ALA A 37 5.55 11.32 5.34
CA ALA A 37 6.01 12.66 5.73
C ALA A 37 4.86 13.67 5.76
N GLY A 38 3.95 13.62 4.77
CA GLY A 38 2.75 14.44 4.73
C GLY A 38 1.84 14.22 5.93
N LEU A 39 1.61 12.95 6.30
CA LEU A 39 0.82 12.58 7.48
C LEU A 39 1.47 13.07 8.79
N LEU A 40 2.78 12.88 8.95
CA LEU A 40 3.53 13.37 10.11
C LEU A 40 3.49 14.90 10.21
N LEU A 41 3.63 15.61 9.09
CA LEU A 41 3.50 17.06 9.07
C LEU A 41 2.09 17.52 9.46
N LEU A 42 1.05 16.83 9.01
CA LEU A 42 -0.34 17.12 9.36
C LEU A 42 -0.59 16.94 10.87
N ILE A 43 -0.14 15.82 11.43
CA ILE A 43 -0.22 15.55 12.88
C ILE A 43 0.57 16.60 13.67
N GLY A 44 1.80 16.89 13.28
CA GLY A 44 2.66 17.88 13.91
C GLY A 44 2.06 19.29 13.87
N PHE A 45 1.50 19.69 12.72
CA PHE A 45 0.84 20.98 12.54
C PHE A 45 -0.42 21.11 13.43
N SER A 46 -1.22 20.05 13.50
CA SER A 46 -2.39 19.99 14.39
C SER A 46 -1.99 20.12 15.86
N GLY A 47 -1.01 19.34 16.31
CA GLY A 47 -0.45 19.43 17.66
C GLY A 47 0.12 20.83 17.95
N TYR A 48 0.84 21.42 16.98
CA TYR A 48 1.32 22.79 17.07
C TYR A 48 0.18 23.79 17.31
N LEU A 49 -0.93 23.70 16.59
CA LEU A 49 -2.06 24.62 16.73
C LEU A 49 -2.69 24.55 18.13
N ILE A 50 -2.89 23.34 18.67
CA ILE A 50 -3.43 23.18 20.04
C ILE A 50 -2.52 23.80 21.06
N ILE A 51 -1.27 23.33 21.09
CA ILE A 51 -0.30 23.72 22.10
C ILE A 51 -0.08 25.23 22.05
N TYR A 52 0.04 25.78 20.83
CA TYR A 52 0.11 27.23 20.63
C TYR A 52 -1.09 27.96 21.23
N ASN A 53 -2.32 27.49 21.00
CA ASN A 53 -3.52 28.15 21.51
C ASN A 53 -3.62 28.06 23.03
N ILE A 54 -3.36 26.90 23.62
CA ILE A 54 -3.38 26.72 25.10
C ILE A 54 -2.38 27.67 25.77
N PHE A 55 -1.12 27.68 25.26
CA PHE A 55 -0.11 28.61 25.82
C PHE A 55 -0.42 30.06 25.53
N TYR A 56 -1.01 30.40 24.40
CA TYR A 56 -1.43 31.76 24.05
C TYR A 56 -2.52 32.25 25.03
N ILE A 57 -3.53 31.42 25.32
CA ILE A 57 -4.62 31.74 26.22
C ILE A 57 -4.08 31.83 27.67
N SER A 58 -3.27 30.88 28.12
CA SER A 58 -2.65 30.92 29.46
C SER A 58 -1.80 32.16 29.64
N VAL A 59 -0.94 32.50 28.71
CA VAL A 59 -0.11 33.71 28.74
C VAL A 59 -0.99 34.98 28.73
N ALA A 60 -2.08 35.00 27.97
CA ALA A 60 -2.99 36.12 27.88
C ALA A 60 -3.77 36.32 29.21
N ALA A 61 -4.17 35.24 29.86
CA ALA A 61 -4.83 35.27 31.16
C ALA A 61 -3.90 35.82 32.27
N ASP A 62 -2.63 35.42 32.22
CA ASP A 62 -1.63 35.79 33.23
C ASP A 62 -0.85 37.07 32.89
N ILE A 63 -1.25 37.82 31.87
CA ILE A 63 -0.54 39.06 31.43
C ILE A 63 -0.30 40.02 32.57
N HIS A 64 -1.30 40.23 33.43
CA HIS A 64 -1.21 41.13 34.59
C HIS A 64 -0.13 40.68 35.57
N PHE A 65 -0.09 39.37 35.90
CA PHE A 65 0.92 38.79 36.78
C PHE A 65 2.35 38.94 36.19
N TYR A 66 2.50 38.66 34.91
CA TYR A 66 3.81 38.87 34.24
C TYR A 66 4.20 40.34 34.11
N GLY A 67 3.21 41.24 34.03
CA GLY A 67 3.43 42.69 34.05
C GLY A 67 3.98 43.17 35.39
N LEU A 68 3.41 42.70 36.52
CA LEU A 68 3.87 42.96 37.86
C LEU A 68 5.31 42.45 38.07
N LEU A 69 5.61 41.22 37.65
CA LEU A 69 6.97 40.69 37.69
C LEU A 69 7.97 41.57 36.95
N LYS A 70 7.56 42.18 35.84
CA LYS A 70 8.40 43.08 35.04
C LYS A 70 8.62 44.44 35.69
N THR A 71 7.67 44.93 36.53
CA THR A 71 7.86 46.15 37.36
C THR A 71 8.89 45.93 38.44
N ILE A 72 9.01 44.71 38.97
CA ILE A 72 10.00 44.31 40.01
C ILE A 72 11.40 44.09 39.38
N GLY A 73 11.54 44.21 38.02
CA GLY A 73 12.82 44.14 37.32
C GLY A 73 13.15 42.80 36.63
N THR A 74 12.17 41.90 36.48
CA THR A 74 12.43 40.65 35.73
C THR A 74 12.70 40.92 34.26
N THR A 75 13.71 40.26 33.70
CA THR A 75 14.13 40.41 32.34
C THR A 75 13.23 39.61 31.35
N ARG A 76 13.20 40.05 30.09
CA ARG A 76 12.45 39.33 29.04
C ARG A 76 12.85 37.84 28.92
N ARG A 77 14.15 37.53 29.14
CA ARG A 77 14.65 36.15 29.10
C ARG A 77 14.14 35.30 30.26
N GLN A 78 14.06 35.88 31.45
CA GLN A 78 13.54 35.21 32.65
C GLN A 78 12.08 34.89 32.49
N LEU A 79 11.24 35.83 32.04
CA LEU A 79 9.82 35.59 31.76
C LEU A 79 9.58 34.50 30.71
N ALA A 80 10.29 34.57 29.59
CA ALA A 80 10.21 33.49 28.57
C ALA A 80 10.72 32.15 29.12
N GLY A 81 11.66 32.19 30.08
CA GLY A 81 12.18 31.01 30.76
C GLY A 81 11.14 30.32 31.66
N ILE A 82 10.26 31.08 32.31
CA ILE A 82 9.17 30.55 33.14
C ILE A 82 8.23 29.70 32.27
N VAL A 83 7.73 30.25 31.18
CA VAL A 83 6.80 29.55 30.26
C VAL A 83 7.45 28.31 29.65
N ARG A 84 8.73 28.39 29.27
CA ARG A 84 9.46 27.22 28.74
C ARG A 84 9.62 26.12 29.79
N ARG A 85 9.93 26.47 31.05
CA ARG A 85 10.04 25.49 32.14
C ARG A 85 8.70 24.81 32.43
N GLN A 86 7.60 25.56 32.38
CA GLN A 86 6.24 25.00 32.49
C GLN A 86 5.98 23.99 31.33
N ALA A 87 6.32 24.37 30.11
CA ALA A 87 6.19 23.46 28.95
C ALA A 87 7.04 22.20 29.11
N TYR A 88 8.28 22.31 29.57
CA TYR A 88 9.15 21.15 29.80
C TYR A 88 8.64 20.24 30.93
N LEU A 89 8.13 20.79 32.03
CA LEU A 89 7.51 20.00 33.09
C LEU A 89 6.30 19.20 32.57
N LEU A 90 5.48 19.84 31.73
CA LEU A 90 4.35 19.16 31.08
C LEU A 90 4.84 18.06 30.10
N CYS A 91 5.94 18.28 29.37
CA CYS A 91 6.55 17.26 28.51
C CYS A 91 7.06 16.05 29.31
N VAL A 92 7.70 16.28 30.45
CA VAL A 92 8.25 15.20 31.32
C VAL A 92 7.15 14.25 31.80
N VAL A 93 5.95 14.76 32.05
CA VAL A 93 4.81 13.95 32.44
C VAL A 93 4.01 13.48 31.22
N GLY A 94 3.73 14.39 30.29
CA GLY A 94 2.83 14.14 29.16
C GLY A 94 3.39 13.18 28.12
N ILE A 95 4.68 13.25 27.80
CA ILE A 95 5.29 12.34 26.81
C ILE A 95 5.29 10.89 27.29
N PRO A 96 5.79 10.54 28.50
CA PRO A 96 5.73 9.16 28.97
C PRO A 96 4.31 8.62 29.10
N THR A 97 3.39 9.42 29.66
CA THR A 97 1.99 8.99 29.78
C THR A 97 1.31 8.80 28.42
N GLY A 98 1.61 9.67 27.45
CA GLY A 98 1.11 9.57 26.08
C GLY A 98 1.67 8.34 25.34
N LEU A 99 2.96 8.05 25.47
CA LEU A 99 3.59 6.86 24.90
C LEU A 99 3.03 5.57 25.52
N PHE A 100 2.86 5.55 26.84
CA PHE A 100 2.29 4.42 27.54
C PHE A 100 0.83 4.18 27.11
N ALA A 101 0.00 5.22 27.13
CA ALA A 101 -1.39 5.12 26.70
C ALA A 101 -1.50 4.71 25.23
N GLY A 102 -0.67 5.29 24.33
CA GLY A 102 -0.63 4.94 22.92
C GLY A 102 -0.25 3.48 22.69
N TYR A 103 0.74 2.96 23.42
CA TYR A 103 1.13 1.56 23.37
C TYR A 103 -0.02 0.63 23.80
N PHE A 104 -0.68 0.90 24.91
CA PHE A 104 -1.81 0.09 25.38
C PHE A 104 -3.00 0.13 24.43
N ILE A 105 -3.30 1.30 23.85
CA ILE A 105 -4.34 1.43 22.83
C ILE A 105 -3.97 0.59 21.60
N ALA A 106 -2.71 0.63 21.17
CA ALA A 106 -2.25 -0.18 20.04
C ALA A 106 -2.36 -1.68 20.34
N VAL A 107 -1.91 -2.13 21.51
CA VAL A 107 -2.00 -3.55 21.95
C VAL A 107 -3.46 -4.01 22.02
N TRP A 108 -4.38 -3.15 22.43
CA TRP A 108 -5.80 -3.48 22.52
C TRP A 108 -6.50 -3.46 21.14
N LEU A 109 -6.14 -2.50 20.29
CA LEU A 109 -6.81 -2.26 19.01
C LEU A 109 -6.31 -3.18 17.88
N MET A 110 -4.99 -3.48 17.87
CA MET A 110 -4.37 -4.26 16.78
C MET A 110 -4.93 -5.67 16.61
N PRO A 111 -5.19 -6.46 17.68
CA PRO A 111 -5.81 -7.78 17.51
C PRO A 111 -7.20 -7.70 16.84
N PHE A 112 -7.94 -6.61 17.12
CA PHE A 112 -9.25 -6.39 16.51
C PHE A 112 -9.14 -6.10 15.01
N ILE A 113 -8.15 -5.28 14.63
CA ILE A 113 -7.88 -4.93 13.23
C ILE A 113 -7.34 -6.15 12.46
N MET A 114 -6.46 -6.95 13.08
CA MET A 114 -5.77 -8.07 12.42
C MET A 114 -6.56 -9.38 12.39
N LYS A 115 -7.68 -9.47 13.14
CA LYS A 115 -8.44 -10.72 13.34
C LYS A 115 -8.81 -11.47 12.06
N ASN A 116 -9.02 -10.76 10.97
CA ASN A 116 -9.44 -11.34 9.69
C ASN A 116 -8.35 -11.20 8.60
N THR A 117 -7.12 -10.85 8.92
CA THR A 117 -6.02 -10.80 7.96
C THR A 117 -5.29 -12.14 7.91
N THR A 118 -4.62 -12.43 6.80
CA THR A 118 -3.70 -13.56 6.65
C THR A 118 -2.59 -13.57 7.73
N PHE A 119 -2.30 -12.40 8.32
CA PHE A 119 -1.31 -12.24 9.40
C PHE A 119 -1.87 -12.42 10.81
N ALA A 120 -3.13 -12.84 10.97
CA ALA A 120 -3.79 -12.92 12.27
C ALA A 120 -3.05 -13.81 13.29
N ASN A 121 -2.42 -14.88 12.82
CA ASN A 121 -1.70 -15.84 13.64
C ASN A 121 -0.22 -15.49 13.83
N ASP A 122 0.38 -14.70 12.95
CA ASP A 122 1.81 -14.38 12.93
C ASP A 122 2.12 -12.98 13.47
N PHE A 123 1.08 -12.29 13.97
CA PHE A 123 1.21 -10.92 14.45
C PHE A 123 1.78 -10.87 15.86
N THR A 124 2.97 -10.28 16.00
CA THR A 124 3.58 -9.99 17.29
C THR A 124 3.81 -8.49 17.46
N ILE A 125 3.24 -7.91 18.54
CA ILE A 125 3.49 -6.51 18.89
C ILE A 125 4.86 -6.43 19.56
N SER A 126 5.88 -6.04 18.80
CA SER A 126 7.21 -5.80 19.34
C SER A 126 7.38 -4.33 19.75
N PRO A 127 7.67 -4.01 21.01
CA PRO A 127 7.97 -2.64 21.44
C PRO A 127 9.37 -2.23 20.95
N ASN A 128 9.44 -1.65 19.74
CA ASN A 128 10.70 -1.16 19.21
C ASN A 128 11.13 0.14 19.91
N PRO A 129 12.24 0.17 20.66
CA PRO A 129 12.69 1.35 21.41
C PRO A 129 12.93 2.59 20.53
N TRP A 130 13.30 2.40 19.27
CA TRP A 130 13.57 3.51 18.34
C TRP A 130 12.29 4.24 17.95
N VAL A 131 11.15 3.53 17.83
CA VAL A 131 9.85 4.13 17.57
C VAL A 131 9.42 5.00 18.76
N PHE A 132 9.60 4.50 19.99
CA PHE A 132 9.30 5.28 21.20
C PHE A 132 10.21 6.52 21.31
N ALA A 133 11.51 6.37 21.05
CA ALA A 133 12.45 7.48 21.08
C ALA A 133 12.11 8.52 19.98
N GLY A 134 11.83 8.09 18.78
CA GLY A 134 11.44 8.96 17.66
C GLY A 134 10.14 9.74 17.97
N SER A 135 9.12 9.06 18.49
CA SER A 135 7.85 9.66 18.89
C SER A 135 8.03 10.68 20.02
N ALA A 136 8.89 10.37 21.02
CA ALA A 136 9.21 11.29 22.10
C ALA A 136 9.90 12.56 21.58
N VAL A 137 10.88 12.41 20.68
CA VAL A 137 11.60 13.54 20.05
C VAL A 137 10.62 14.38 19.22
N PHE A 138 9.78 13.74 18.41
CA PHE A 138 8.76 14.43 17.60
C PHE A 138 7.78 15.25 18.46
N ALA A 139 7.25 14.65 19.53
CA ALA A 139 6.37 15.32 20.48
C ALA A 139 7.06 16.50 21.14
N PHE A 140 8.30 16.31 21.64
CA PHE A 140 9.10 17.36 22.24
C PHE A 140 9.36 18.53 21.30
N LEU A 141 9.76 18.25 20.05
CA LEU A 141 9.98 19.28 19.02
C LEU A 141 8.70 20.06 18.71
N THR A 142 7.55 19.37 18.62
CA THR A 142 6.25 20.01 18.39
C THR A 142 5.91 20.98 19.52
N VAL A 143 6.08 20.58 20.78
CA VAL A 143 5.87 21.46 21.95
C VAL A 143 6.85 22.63 21.95
N TRP A 144 8.13 22.38 21.70
CA TRP A 144 9.17 23.41 21.67
C TRP A 144 8.88 24.49 20.64
N ILE A 145 8.54 24.10 19.40
CA ILE A 145 8.18 25.01 18.32
C ILE A 145 6.90 25.81 18.68
N SER A 146 5.91 25.14 19.26
CA SER A 146 4.63 25.75 19.65
C SER A 146 4.79 26.85 20.69
N CYS A 147 5.74 26.69 21.63
CA CYS A 147 6.00 27.66 22.69
C CYS A 147 6.78 28.90 22.25
N ILE A 148 7.44 28.90 21.09
CA ILE A 148 8.30 30.00 20.64
C ILE A 148 7.50 31.31 20.48
N ARG A 149 6.33 31.26 19.85
CA ARG A 149 5.49 32.46 19.62
C ARG A 149 4.89 33.03 20.89
N PRO A 150 4.25 32.25 21.80
CA PRO A 150 3.77 32.73 23.10
C PRO A 150 4.89 33.35 23.94
N CYS A 151 6.07 32.74 24.03
CA CYS A 151 7.23 33.30 24.72
C CYS A 151 7.70 34.64 24.15
N ARG A 152 7.69 34.81 22.81
CA ARG A 152 8.03 36.09 22.18
C ARG A 152 6.97 37.19 22.45
N LEU A 153 5.71 36.80 22.54
CA LEU A 153 4.61 37.73 22.90
C LEU A 153 4.85 38.33 24.29
N LEU A 154 5.08 37.44 25.27
CA LEU A 154 5.36 37.83 26.65
C LEU A 154 6.56 38.80 26.77
N ALA A 155 7.61 38.52 26.01
CA ALA A 155 8.81 39.35 25.98
C ALA A 155 8.55 40.79 25.47
N LYS A 156 7.52 41.02 24.65
CA LYS A 156 7.22 42.32 24.02
C LYS A 156 6.27 43.21 24.83
N ILE A 157 5.53 42.66 25.80
CA ILE A 157 4.57 43.42 26.60
C ILE A 157 5.29 44.40 27.49
N SER A 158 4.85 45.69 27.50
CA SER A 158 5.39 46.71 28.40
C SER A 158 4.70 46.63 29.80
N PRO A 159 5.38 46.98 30.91
CA PRO A 159 4.76 46.97 32.23
C PRO A 159 3.50 47.85 32.31
N VAL A 160 3.50 49.00 31.67
CA VAL A 160 2.38 49.94 31.68
C VAL A 160 1.18 49.42 30.87
N GLU A 161 1.44 48.69 29.76
CA GLU A 161 0.39 48.02 28.97
C GLU A 161 -0.22 46.83 29.74
N ALA A 162 0.58 46.09 30.51
CA ALA A 162 0.10 44.95 31.28
C ALA A 162 -0.87 45.36 32.40
N VAL A 163 -0.62 46.49 33.08
CA VAL A 163 -1.52 47.03 34.10
C VAL A 163 -2.82 47.56 33.50
N LYS A 164 -2.78 48.23 32.37
CA LYS A 164 -3.96 48.69 31.64
C LYS A 164 -4.78 47.59 30.98
N TYR A 165 -4.19 46.40 30.81
CA TYR A 165 -4.84 45.25 30.16
C TYR A 165 -5.94 44.63 31.02
N ALA A 166 -5.90 44.83 32.33
CA ALA A 166 -6.92 44.33 33.26
C ALA A 166 -8.28 45.09 33.14
N GLU A 167 -8.28 46.30 32.58
CA GLU A 167 -9.48 47.13 32.48
C GLU A 167 -10.12 47.23 31.06
N ALA A 168 -9.45 46.82 30.03
CA ALA A 168 -9.92 47.02 28.65
C ALA A 168 -9.59 45.82 27.72
N SER A 169 -10.56 44.94 27.52
CA SER A 169 -10.69 44.01 26.36
C SER A 169 -9.48 43.17 25.93
N PRO A 170 -9.66 41.89 25.56
CA PRO A 170 -8.61 40.86 25.46
C PRO A 170 -7.77 40.87 24.17
N GLU A 171 -7.50 42.00 23.54
CA GLU A 171 -6.51 42.04 22.47
C GLU A 171 -5.50 43.19 22.60
N PRO A 172 -4.18 42.89 22.69
CA PRO A 172 -3.14 43.89 22.51
C PRO A 172 -3.09 44.37 21.06
N SER A 173 -3.69 45.53 20.79
CA SER A 173 -3.49 46.20 19.51
C SER A 173 -2.06 46.75 19.42
N PHE A 174 -1.11 45.90 18.98
CA PHE A 174 0.24 46.33 18.62
C PHE A 174 0.24 47.07 17.28
N LYS A 175 -0.39 48.28 17.24
CA LYS A 175 -0.17 49.22 16.17
C LYS A 175 0.40 50.50 16.74
N THR A 176 1.70 50.60 16.62
CA THR A 176 2.48 51.83 16.79
C THR A 176 1.83 52.99 16.03
N GLY A 177 1.47 54.02 16.78
CA GLY A 177 1.59 55.43 16.33
C GLY A 177 0.67 55.99 15.27
N LYS A 178 -0.48 55.40 14.99
CA LYS A 178 -1.48 56.13 14.12
C LYS A 178 -2.60 56.73 14.99
N LYS A 179 -2.65 58.04 15.02
CA LYS A 179 -3.72 58.86 15.66
C LYS A 179 -5.08 58.31 15.19
N ARG A 180 -5.94 57.91 16.15
CA ARG A 180 -7.34 57.54 15.89
C ARG A 180 -8.05 58.79 15.34
N LYS A 181 -8.56 58.74 14.12
CA LYS A 181 -9.58 59.70 13.64
C LYS A 181 -10.83 59.51 14.47
N PRO A 182 -11.54 60.59 14.89
CA PRO A 182 -12.79 60.47 15.63
C PRO A 182 -13.81 59.71 14.82
N VAL A 183 -14.36 58.65 15.41
CA VAL A 183 -15.40 57.82 14.82
C VAL A 183 -16.66 58.66 14.72
N SER A 184 -16.99 59.11 13.51
CA SER A 184 -18.29 59.65 13.17
C SER A 184 -19.39 58.71 13.59
N ALA A 185 -20.38 59.17 14.33
CA ALA A 185 -21.55 58.43 14.79
C ALA A 185 -22.28 57.81 13.56
N LYS A 186 -21.99 56.61 13.23
CA LYS A 186 -22.73 55.87 12.22
C LYS A 186 -24.02 55.32 12.80
N LYS A 187 -25.13 55.64 12.09
CA LYS A 187 -26.51 55.17 12.24
C LYS A 187 -26.63 53.86 13.04
N THR A 188 -27.57 53.84 13.99
CA THR A 188 -28.09 52.69 14.73
C THR A 188 -28.40 51.54 13.79
N GLN A 189 -27.40 50.69 13.56
CA GLN A 189 -27.61 49.39 12.88
C GLN A 189 -28.34 48.49 13.91
N ARG A 190 -29.47 47.91 13.48
CA ARG A 190 -30.12 46.82 14.25
C ARG A 190 -29.08 45.80 14.64
N VAL A 191 -28.88 45.66 15.93
CA VAL A 191 -27.93 44.68 16.51
C VAL A 191 -28.58 43.30 16.40
N THR A 192 -28.27 42.58 15.36
CA THR A 192 -28.71 41.18 15.26
C THR A 192 -27.69 40.25 15.96
N PRO A 193 -28.13 39.14 16.56
CA PRO A 193 -27.21 38.17 17.17
C PRO A 193 -26.10 37.71 16.21
N PHE A 194 -26.42 37.56 14.92
CA PHE A 194 -25.46 37.22 13.86
C PHE A 194 -24.40 38.34 13.67
N ALA A 195 -24.79 39.58 13.66
CA ALA A 195 -23.85 40.72 13.51
C ALA A 195 -22.90 40.81 14.70
N MET A 196 -23.39 40.51 15.92
CA MET A 196 -22.57 40.46 17.14
C MET A 196 -21.58 39.29 17.09
N ALA A 197 -22.03 38.10 16.71
CA ALA A 197 -21.18 36.93 16.53
C ALA A 197 -20.10 37.21 15.48
N TRP A 198 -20.46 37.74 14.32
CA TRP A 198 -19.53 38.07 13.27
C TRP A 198 -18.49 39.15 13.68
N GLN A 199 -18.89 40.16 14.43
CA GLN A 199 -17.97 41.13 14.97
C GLN A 199 -17.02 40.56 15.98
N ASN A 200 -17.49 39.60 16.83
CA ASN A 200 -16.68 38.91 17.80
C ASN A 200 -15.63 38.00 17.12
N MET A 201 -16.02 37.29 16.08
CA MET A 201 -15.11 36.51 15.24
C MET A 201 -14.07 37.43 14.55
N LYS A 202 -14.47 38.56 14.01
CA LYS A 202 -13.54 39.54 13.43
C LYS A 202 -12.58 40.14 14.43
N ARG A 203 -12.99 40.29 15.69
CA ARG A 203 -12.15 40.80 16.77
C ARG A 203 -11.05 39.80 17.14
N ASN A 204 -11.37 38.50 17.16
CA ASN A 204 -10.45 37.44 17.52
C ASN A 204 -9.99 36.59 16.30
N ARG A 205 -9.62 37.27 15.19
CA ARG A 205 -9.33 36.63 13.90
C ARG A 205 -8.36 35.44 13.97
N LYS A 206 -7.31 35.52 14.80
CA LYS A 206 -6.32 34.47 14.92
C LYS A 206 -6.90 33.21 15.55
N LYS A 207 -7.68 33.32 16.63
CA LYS A 207 -8.38 32.22 17.27
C LYS A 207 -9.39 31.62 16.30
N THR A 208 -10.20 32.44 15.64
CA THR A 208 -11.19 32.00 14.66
C THR A 208 -10.55 31.25 13.48
N ILE A 209 -9.47 31.77 12.92
CA ILE A 209 -8.75 31.12 11.82
C ILE A 209 -8.19 29.76 12.29
N SER A 210 -7.60 29.67 13.49
CA SER A 210 -7.06 28.44 14.03
C SER A 210 -8.13 27.37 14.21
N VAL A 211 -9.30 27.74 14.74
CA VAL A 211 -10.45 26.84 14.90
C VAL A 211 -10.99 26.37 13.56
N VAL A 212 -11.22 27.31 12.64
CA VAL A 212 -11.72 26.98 11.28
C VAL A 212 -10.74 26.06 10.58
N LEU A 213 -9.44 26.35 10.61
CA LEU A 213 -8.40 25.51 10.00
C LEU A 213 -8.39 24.10 10.59
N SER A 214 -8.48 23.96 11.92
CA SER A 214 -8.49 22.67 12.59
C SER A 214 -9.73 21.83 12.22
N LEU A 215 -10.92 22.46 12.21
CA LEU A 215 -12.16 21.79 11.80
C LEU A 215 -12.15 21.41 10.31
N THR A 216 -11.69 22.33 9.47
CA THR A 216 -11.58 22.06 8.02
C THR A 216 -10.63 20.89 7.77
N LEU A 217 -9.48 20.86 8.46
CA LEU A 217 -8.51 19.79 8.32
C LEU A 217 -9.08 18.43 8.75
N SER A 218 -9.84 18.41 9.86
CA SER A 218 -10.55 17.21 10.32
C SER A 218 -11.57 16.71 9.28
N LEU A 219 -12.37 17.63 8.71
CA LEU A 219 -13.36 17.27 7.69
C LEU A 219 -12.72 16.81 6.39
N VAL A 220 -11.63 17.47 5.97
CA VAL A 220 -10.88 17.06 4.76
C VAL A 220 -10.29 15.66 4.94
N LEU A 221 -9.72 15.36 6.12
CA LEU A 221 -9.17 14.04 6.40
C LEU A 221 -10.28 12.96 6.43
N LEU A 222 -11.42 13.26 7.06
CA LEU A 222 -12.56 12.34 7.08
C LEU A 222 -13.07 12.08 5.65
N GLN A 223 -13.26 13.15 4.89
CA GLN A 223 -13.73 13.03 3.50
C GLN A 223 -12.73 12.26 2.63
N ALA A 224 -11.43 12.54 2.77
CA ALA A 224 -10.39 11.80 2.05
C ALA A 224 -10.42 10.31 2.42
N THR A 225 -10.56 9.98 3.72
CA THR A 225 -10.67 8.59 4.17
C THR A 225 -11.87 7.89 3.53
N VAL A 226 -13.05 8.50 3.59
CA VAL A 226 -14.27 7.94 2.99
C VAL A 226 -14.10 7.79 1.48
N THR A 227 -13.58 8.83 0.79
CA THR A 227 -13.39 8.79 -0.66
C THR A 227 -12.41 7.70 -1.08
N ILE A 228 -11.32 7.49 -0.33
CA ILE A 228 -10.37 6.41 -0.60
C ILE A 228 -11.05 5.05 -0.39
N THR A 229 -11.78 4.90 0.72
CA THR A 229 -12.46 3.62 1.04
C THR A 229 -13.56 3.28 0.05
N ASP A 230 -14.38 4.28 -0.34
CA ASP A 230 -15.43 4.09 -1.35
C ASP A 230 -14.86 3.92 -2.78
N GLY A 231 -13.61 4.33 -2.99
CA GLY A 231 -12.89 4.17 -4.26
C GLY A 231 -12.35 2.76 -4.48
N TYR A 232 -12.28 1.93 -3.43
CA TYR A 232 -11.96 0.53 -3.56
C TYR A 232 -13.15 -0.22 -4.15
N ASP A 233 -12.92 -0.89 -5.27
CA ASP A 233 -13.92 -1.69 -5.98
C ASP A 233 -13.62 -3.17 -5.75
N LEU A 234 -14.51 -3.85 -5.00
CA LEU A 234 -14.36 -5.26 -4.67
C LEU A 234 -14.39 -6.13 -5.93
N ASP A 235 -15.26 -5.82 -6.89
CA ASP A 235 -15.39 -6.62 -8.10
C ASP A 235 -14.13 -6.55 -8.94
N LYS A 236 -13.51 -5.37 -9.05
CA LYS A 236 -12.20 -5.22 -9.72
C LYS A 236 -11.09 -5.94 -8.98
N TYR A 237 -11.07 -5.81 -7.65
CA TYR A 237 -10.06 -6.48 -6.82
C TYR A 237 -10.16 -8.01 -6.92
N LEU A 238 -11.39 -8.54 -6.88
CA LEU A 238 -11.64 -9.96 -7.07
C LEU A 238 -11.28 -10.41 -8.49
N HIS A 239 -11.62 -9.62 -9.51
CA HIS A 239 -11.32 -9.95 -10.90
C HIS A 239 -9.82 -10.11 -11.16
N GLU A 240 -9.00 -9.30 -10.50
CA GLU A 240 -7.54 -9.37 -10.60
C GLU A 240 -6.93 -10.53 -9.79
N LYS A 241 -7.49 -10.81 -8.60
CA LYS A 241 -6.92 -11.73 -7.60
C LYS A 241 -7.57 -13.12 -7.56
N ALA A 242 -8.83 -13.24 -7.98
CA ALA A 242 -9.62 -14.47 -7.92
C ALA A 242 -10.22 -14.79 -9.27
N VAL A 243 -9.67 -15.79 -9.93
CA VAL A 243 -10.21 -16.30 -11.20
C VAL A 243 -11.43 -17.20 -10.96
N ALA A 244 -11.47 -17.87 -9.81
CA ALA A 244 -12.50 -18.81 -9.40
C ALA A 244 -12.74 -18.74 -7.89
N ASP A 245 -13.75 -19.48 -7.39
CA ASP A 245 -14.08 -19.53 -5.96
C ASP A 245 -12.94 -20.13 -5.13
N LEU A 246 -12.21 -21.10 -5.68
CA LEU A 246 -11.03 -21.73 -5.10
C LEU A 246 -9.93 -21.89 -6.14
N MET A 247 -8.71 -21.51 -5.78
CA MET A 247 -7.51 -21.75 -6.55
C MET A 247 -6.53 -22.56 -5.71
N LEU A 248 -6.08 -23.70 -6.23
CA LEU A 248 -5.03 -24.54 -5.65
C LEU A 248 -3.81 -24.41 -6.52
N THR A 249 -2.67 -24.11 -5.93
CA THR A 249 -1.41 -23.88 -6.65
C THR A 249 -0.27 -24.67 -6.01
N ASP A 250 0.71 -25.02 -6.82
CA ASP A 250 2.00 -25.44 -6.29
C ASP A 250 2.62 -24.29 -5.49
N SER A 251 3.10 -24.54 -4.28
CA SER A 251 3.62 -23.48 -3.41
C SER A 251 4.85 -22.78 -4.00
N ARG A 252 5.56 -23.43 -4.93
CA ARG A 252 6.70 -22.86 -5.65
C ARG A 252 6.32 -21.73 -6.59
N ILE A 253 5.06 -21.62 -6.99
CA ILE A 253 4.57 -20.50 -7.83
C ILE A 253 4.82 -19.13 -7.19
N LEU A 254 4.84 -19.08 -5.85
CA LEU A 254 5.05 -17.85 -5.07
C LEU A 254 6.53 -17.52 -4.85
N THR A 255 7.42 -18.48 -5.04
CA THR A 255 8.85 -18.37 -4.67
C THR A 255 9.81 -18.59 -5.83
N SER A 256 9.37 -19.26 -6.89
CA SER A 256 10.17 -19.58 -8.06
C SER A 256 10.25 -18.41 -9.01
N MET A 257 11.46 -18.12 -9.47
CA MET A 257 11.70 -17.18 -10.58
C MET A 257 11.68 -17.87 -11.95
N GLY A 258 10.90 -18.95 -12.11
CA GLY A 258 10.70 -19.62 -13.40
C GLY A 258 11.51 -20.90 -13.63
N GLU A 259 12.46 -21.24 -12.76
CA GLU A 259 13.26 -22.47 -12.90
C GLU A 259 12.60 -23.69 -12.24
N ALA A 260 11.34 -23.61 -11.79
CA ALA A 260 10.70 -24.70 -11.10
C ALA A 260 9.95 -25.64 -12.06
N GLU A 261 10.21 -26.91 -11.91
CA GLU A 261 9.34 -27.97 -12.43
C GLU A 261 8.13 -28.08 -11.46
N PHE A 262 6.91 -27.89 -11.97
CA PHE A 262 5.68 -27.97 -11.18
C PHE A 262 5.09 -29.37 -11.27
N ASP A 263 5.43 -30.23 -10.30
CA ASP A 263 5.08 -31.67 -10.33
C ASP A 263 4.07 -32.05 -9.25
N ASP A 264 3.78 -31.15 -8.31
CA ASP A 264 3.06 -31.51 -7.09
C ASP A 264 1.53 -31.62 -7.32
N ILE A 265 0.96 -30.90 -8.28
CA ILE A 265 -0.44 -31.06 -8.66
C ILE A 265 -0.59 -32.20 -9.68
N THR A 266 -0.48 -33.41 -9.18
CA THR A 266 -0.62 -34.62 -9.99
C THR A 266 -2.05 -34.82 -10.51
N PRO A 267 -2.28 -35.68 -11.53
CA PRO A 267 -3.64 -36.03 -11.96
C PRO A 267 -4.55 -36.55 -10.84
N GLN A 268 -3.95 -37.16 -9.79
CA GLN A 268 -4.72 -37.62 -8.61
C GLN A 268 -5.22 -36.43 -7.79
N VAL A 269 -4.36 -35.44 -7.51
CA VAL A 269 -4.75 -34.20 -6.80
C VAL A 269 -5.86 -33.49 -7.57
N ARG A 270 -5.75 -33.39 -8.90
CA ARG A 270 -6.79 -32.84 -9.75
C ARG A 270 -8.12 -33.60 -9.58
N GLN A 271 -8.09 -34.94 -9.63
CA GLN A 271 -9.27 -35.75 -9.46
C GLN A 271 -9.89 -35.61 -8.05
N ASP A 272 -9.06 -35.48 -7.02
CA ASP A 272 -9.54 -35.26 -5.65
C ASP A 272 -10.34 -33.95 -5.55
N VAL A 273 -9.83 -32.88 -6.16
CA VAL A 273 -10.50 -31.56 -6.22
C VAL A 273 -11.79 -31.62 -7.06
N GLU A 274 -11.73 -32.23 -8.25
CA GLU A 274 -12.90 -32.35 -9.14
C GLU A 274 -14.03 -33.20 -8.56
N SER A 275 -13.70 -34.10 -7.62
CA SER A 275 -14.68 -34.96 -6.94
C SER A 275 -15.39 -34.31 -5.76
N LEU A 276 -15.06 -33.07 -5.41
CA LEU A 276 -15.70 -32.36 -4.30
C LEU A 276 -17.17 -32.06 -4.58
N ASP A 277 -17.98 -32.18 -3.51
CA ASP A 277 -19.40 -31.86 -3.58
C ASP A 277 -19.64 -30.39 -4.00
N GLY A 278 -20.38 -30.20 -5.07
CA GLY A 278 -20.78 -28.86 -5.51
C GLY A 278 -19.86 -28.20 -6.50
N VAL A 279 -18.83 -28.88 -7.00
CA VAL A 279 -18.01 -28.41 -8.12
C VAL A 279 -18.90 -28.22 -9.35
N THR A 280 -18.86 -27.03 -9.94
CA THR A 280 -19.64 -26.69 -11.14
C THR A 280 -18.75 -26.59 -12.37
N GLU A 281 -17.51 -26.13 -12.19
CA GLU A 281 -16.58 -25.90 -13.27
C GLU A 281 -15.15 -25.97 -12.74
N THR A 282 -14.23 -26.47 -13.54
CA THR A 282 -12.81 -26.55 -13.21
C THR A 282 -11.95 -26.07 -14.38
N GLY A 283 -10.71 -25.72 -14.09
CA GLY A 283 -9.70 -25.41 -15.12
C GLY A 283 -8.32 -25.50 -14.54
N SER A 284 -7.34 -25.80 -15.37
CA SER A 284 -5.96 -25.98 -14.94
C SER A 284 -5.00 -25.20 -15.82
N VAL A 285 -3.89 -24.81 -15.21
CA VAL A 285 -2.73 -24.28 -15.92
C VAL A 285 -1.56 -25.23 -15.71
N TYR A 286 -0.94 -25.62 -16.79
CA TYR A 286 0.29 -26.39 -16.85
C TYR A 286 1.42 -25.49 -17.29
N MET A 287 2.68 -25.78 -16.92
CA MET A 287 3.82 -24.96 -17.32
C MET A 287 5.09 -25.80 -17.44
N ARG A 288 5.88 -25.53 -18.49
CA ARG A 288 7.26 -25.97 -18.62
C ARG A 288 8.12 -24.84 -19.16
N GLU A 289 9.32 -24.73 -18.63
CA GLU A 289 10.35 -23.86 -19.17
C GLU A 289 10.98 -24.49 -20.40
N ILE A 290 11.31 -23.69 -21.39
CA ILE A 290 12.03 -24.08 -22.60
C ILE A 290 13.09 -23.03 -22.94
N ARG A 291 14.04 -23.41 -23.77
CA ARG A 291 14.89 -22.46 -24.49
C ARG A 291 14.34 -22.28 -25.88
N HIS A 292 13.80 -21.10 -26.14
CA HIS A 292 13.21 -20.80 -27.43
C HIS A 292 14.25 -20.21 -28.36
N HIS A 293 14.42 -20.87 -29.54
CA HIS A 293 15.33 -20.42 -30.57
C HIS A 293 14.65 -19.40 -31.49
N MET A 294 15.30 -18.26 -31.71
CA MET A 294 14.78 -17.17 -32.53
C MET A 294 15.68 -16.91 -33.73
N ASP A 295 15.12 -16.41 -34.83
CA ASP A 295 15.93 -15.90 -35.93
C ASP A 295 16.49 -14.49 -35.61
N ASP A 296 17.44 -14.03 -36.41
CA ASP A 296 18.13 -12.75 -36.23
C ASP A 296 17.16 -11.54 -36.22
N ALA A 297 16.01 -11.64 -36.92
CA ALA A 297 15.02 -10.58 -36.99
C ALA A 297 14.26 -10.45 -35.68
N HIS A 298 13.91 -11.57 -35.03
CA HIS A 298 13.25 -11.60 -33.74
C HIS A 298 14.22 -11.18 -32.61
N VAL A 299 15.47 -11.67 -32.64
CA VAL A 299 16.51 -11.23 -31.68
C VAL A 299 16.70 -9.72 -31.76
N LYS A 300 16.74 -9.14 -32.95
CA LYS A 300 16.85 -7.70 -33.11
C LYS A 300 15.64 -6.97 -32.53
N ARG A 301 14.42 -7.49 -32.75
CA ARG A 301 13.17 -6.93 -32.20
C ARG A 301 13.19 -6.90 -30.67
N VAL A 302 13.65 -7.98 -30.03
CA VAL A 302 13.80 -8.06 -28.57
C VAL A 302 14.82 -7.04 -28.07
N ARG A 303 15.99 -6.92 -28.71
CA ARG A 303 17.00 -5.94 -28.31
C ARG A 303 16.51 -4.50 -28.47
N GLU A 304 15.74 -4.19 -29.52
CA GLU A 304 15.14 -2.87 -29.72
C GLU A 304 14.14 -2.56 -28.60
N ALA A 305 13.28 -3.53 -28.22
CA ALA A 305 12.34 -3.38 -27.12
C ALA A 305 13.07 -3.21 -25.77
N MET A 306 14.10 -4.01 -25.49
CA MET A 306 14.92 -3.84 -24.28
C MET A 306 15.58 -2.46 -24.20
N ALA A 307 16.04 -1.92 -25.33
CA ALA A 307 16.66 -0.60 -25.38
C ALA A 307 15.66 0.54 -25.15
N GLU A 308 14.41 0.38 -25.60
CA GLU A 308 13.36 1.38 -25.48
C GLU A 308 12.69 1.36 -24.10
N TYR A 309 12.36 0.18 -23.59
CA TYR A 309 11.54 -0.01 -22.39
C TYR A 309 12.31 -0.58 -21.19
N GLY A 310 13.49 -1.16 -21.38
CA GLY A 310 14.27 -1.85 -20.35
C GLY A 310 15.03 -0.92 -19.38
N GLN A 311 14.70 0.37 -19.29
CA GLN A 311 15.44 1.34 -18.48
C GLN A 311 15.39 1.03 -16.97
N ASP A 312 14.35 0.34 -16.53
CA ASP A 312 14.14 -0.05 -15.13
C ASP A 312 14.65 -1.48 -14.81
N MET A 313 15.16 -2.20 -15.80
CA MET A 313 15.73 -3.54 -15.60
C MET A 313 17.03 -3.47 -14.81
N SER A 314 17.21 -4.44 -13.91
CA SER A 314 18.49 -4.58 -13.20
C SER A 314 19.61 -4.96 -14.17
N ALA A 315 20.84 -4.52 -13.87
CA ALA A 315 22.00 -4.87 -14.71
C ALA A 315 22.18 -6.40 -14.85
N VAL A 316 21.82 -7.16 -13.84
CA VAL A 316 21.90 -8.64 -13.84
C VAL A 316 20.90 -9.24 -14.83
N MET A 317 19.64 -8.75 -14.82
CA MET A 317 18.63 -9.22 -15.77
C MET A 317 18.99 -8.88 -17.21
N THR A 318 19.54 -7.70 -17.43
CA THR A 318 20.02 -7.27 -18.77
C THR A 318 21.15 -8.16 -19.25
N GLU A 319 22.17 -8.43 -18.41
CA GLU A 319 23.30 -9.28 -18.73
C GLU A 319 22.86 -10.72 -19.03
N GLN A 320 21.90 -11.24 -18.27
CA GLN A 320 21.35 -12.57 -18.46
C GLN A 320 20.59 -12.67 -19.81
N ALA A 321 19.72 -11.68 -20.10
CA ALA A 321 18.98 -11.63 -21.35
C ALA A 321 19.92 -11.55 -22.56
N GLU A 322 20.92 -10.67 -22.53
CA GLU A 322 21.91 -10.55 -23.61
C GLU A 322 22.71 -11.83 -23.82
N SER A 323 23.03 -12.57 -22.74
CA SER A 323 23.73 -13.85 -22.85
C SER A 323 22.93 -14.92 -23.62
N TYR A 324 21.60 -14.91 -23.51
CA TYR A 324 20.72 -15.76 -24.32
C TYR A 324 20.60 -15.25 -25.76
N LEU A 325 20.38 -13.95 -25.93
CA LEU A 325 20.23 -13.33 -27.26
C LEU A 325 21.47 -13.45 -28.13
N ASP A 326 22.68 -13.52 -27.54
CA ASP A 326 23.92 -13.77 -28.25
C ASP A 326 24.00 -15.20 -28.84
N GLN A 327 23.18 -16.11 -28.32
CA GLN A 327 23.03 -17.48 -28.83
C GLN A 327 21.78 -17.66 -29.71
N ASN A 328 21.08 -16.57 -30.06
CA ASN A 328 19.78 -16.55 -30.71
C ASN A 328 18.71 -17.32 -29.93
N GLU A 329 18.80 -17.28 -28.59
CA GLU A 329 17.89 -17.93 -27.69
C GLU A 329 17.21 -16.90 -26.78
N ILE A 330 16.09 -17.28 -26.19
CA ILE A 330 15.42 -16.59 -25.12
C ILE A 330 14.80 -17.61 -24.17
N LEU A 331 14.69 -17.24 -22.89
CA LEU A 331 13.92 -18.04 -21.95
C LEU A 331 12.46 -18.07 -22.41
N GLY A 332 11.88 -19.25 -22.49
CA GLY A 332 10.49 -19.43 -22.91
C GLY A 332 9.72 -20.26 -21.89
N HIS A 333 8.47 -19.90 -21.66
CA HIS A 333 7.54 -20.72 -20.88
C HIS A 333 6.41 -21.18 -21.77
N VAL A 334 6.18 -22.48 -21.78
CA VAL A 334 5.02 -23.04 -22.47
C VAL A 334 3.97 -23.35 -21.42
N TYR A 335 2.81 -22.73 -21.58
CA TYR A 335 1.64 -23.00 -20.77
C TYR A 335 0.66 -23.90 -21.51
N GLY A 336 0.01 -24.79 -20.76
CA GLY A 336 -1.17 -25.51 -21.20
C GLY A 336 -2.38 -25.03 -20.38
N VAL A 337 -3.50 -24.74 -21.02
CA VAL A 337 -4.71 -24.25 -20.33
C VAL A 337 -5.93 -25.07 -20.71
N ASP A 338 -6.83 -25.26 -19.73
CA ASP A 338 -8.16 -25.82 -19.97
C ASP A 338 -9.23 -25.16 -19.08
N GLY A 339 -10.51 -25.36 -19.42
CA GLY A 339 -11.66 -24.94 -18.65
C GLY A 339 -11.64 -23.47 -18.24
N ILE A 340 -11.83 -23.19 -16.95
CA ILE A 340 -11.87 -21.81 -16.40
C ILE A 340 -10.60 -21.02 -16.79
N ALA A 341 -9.43 -21.65 -16.77
CA ALA A 341 -8.17 -20.97 -17.07
C ALA A 341 -8.14 -20.48 -18.52
N GLU A 342 -8.65 -21.28 -19.46
CA GLU A 342 -8.82 -20.87 -20.87
C GLU A 342 -9.86 -19.76 -21.03
N ASP A 343 -10.97 -19.86 -20.29
CA ASP A 343 -12.08 -18.89 -20.37
C ASP A 343 -11.70 -17.51 -19.83
N LYS A 344 -10.75 -17.45 -18.92
CA LYS A 344 -10.29 -16.24 -18.23
C LYS A 344 -8.97 -15.70 -18.74
N MET A 345 -8.46 -16.21 -19.87
CA MET A 345 -7.24 -15.67 -20.46
C MET A 345 -7.35 -14.17 -20.77
N GLU A 346 -6.29 -13.45 -20.53
CA GLU A 346 -6.18 -12.01 -20.78
C GLU A 346 -5.69 -11.78 -22.22
N ILE A 347 -6.56 -11.37 -23.12
CA ILE A 347 -6.24 -11.14 -24.54
C ILE A 347 -6.07 -9.65 -24.83
N ALA A 348 -4.94 -9.26 -25.38
CA ALA A 348 -4.62 -7.88 -25.68
C ALA A 348 -5.63 -7.23 -26.64
N GLY A 349 -6.09 -6.03 -26.27
CA GLY A 349 -7.02 -5.25 -27.09
C GLY A 349 -8.46 -5.76 -27.11
N LYS A 350 -8.81 -6.76 -26.31
CA LYS A 350 -10.16 -7.32 -26.23
C LYS A 350 -10.64 -7.44 -24.79
N GLU A 351 -11.91 -7.12 -24.56
CA GLU A 351 -12.56 -7.38 -23.30
C GLU A 351 -12.95 -8.86 -23.19
N ASN A 352 -12.76 -9.47 -22.01
CA ASN A 352 -13.21 -10.83 -21.67
C ASN A 352 -12.62 -12.00 -22.49
N GLY A 353 -11.34 -11.94 -22.84
CA GLY A 353 -10.65 -13.10 -23.43
C GLY A 353 -11.25 -13.62 -24.75
N ASP A 354 -11.84 -12.75 -25.58
CA ASP A 354 -12.47 -13.16 -26.82
C ASP A 354 -11.44 -13.47 -27.90
N PHE A 355 -11.29 -14.77 -28.21
CA PHE A 355 -10.46 -15.30 -29.30
C PHE A 355 -11.16 -16.50 -29.96
N ASP A 356 -10.65 -16.93 -31.12
CA ASP A 356 -11.21 -18.07 -31.86
C ASP A 356 -10.87 -19.41 -31.18
N ARG A 357 -11.74 -19.85 -30.27
CA ARG A 357 -11.56 -21.07 -29.45
C ARG A 357 -11.53 -22.34 -30.31
N GLU A 358 -12.25 -22.40 -31.45
CA GLU A 358 -12.22 -23.55 -32.32
C GLU A 358 -10.84 -23.73 -32.96
N LYS A 359 -10.25 -22.63 -33.40
CA LYS A 359 -8.86 -22.65 -33.90
C LYS A 359 -7.88 -23.02 -32.80
N PHE A 360 -8.00 -22.43 -31.62
CA PHE A 360 -7.13 -22.75 -30.49
C PHE A 360 -7.19 -24.23 -30.14
N ALA A 361 -8.38 -24.79 -29.98
CA ALA A 361 -8.60 -26.19 -29.64
C ALA A 361 -8.05 -27.17 -30.73
N SER A 362 -7.83 -26.70 -31.96
CA SER A 362 -7.22 -27.54 -33.01
C SER A 362 -5.78 -27.95 -32.64
N GLY A 363 -5.11 -27.18 -31.78
CA GLY A 363 -3.72 -27.39 -31.41
C GLY A 363 -2.69 -26.95 -32.46
N ASP A 364 -3.12 -26.28 -33.53
CA ASP A 364 -2.22 -25.73 -34.56
C ASP A 364 -1.90 -24.26 -34.37
N TYR A 365 -2.53 -23.64 -33.37
CA TYR A 365 -2.36 -22.25 -33.04
C TYR A 365 -1.80 -22.09 -31.61
N VAL A 366 -1.14 -20.94 -31.39
CA VAL A 366 -0.57 -20.56 -30.11
C VAL A 366 -0.96 -19.13 -29.76
N ILE A 367 -1.16 -18.84 -28.49
CA ILE A 367 -1.27 -17.48 -27.97
C ILE A 367 0.09 -17.13 -27.38
N VAL A 368 0.59 -15.94 -27.71
CA VAL A 368 1.92 -15.48 -27.32
C VAL A 368 1.77 -14.25 -26.44
N THR A 369 2.53 -14.17 -25.34
CA THR A 369 2.49 -12.99 -24.51
C THR A 369 3.20 -11.80 -25.16
N ALA A 370 2.75 -10.59 -24.82
CA ALA A 370 3.51 -9.38 -25.05
C ALA A 370 4.62 -9.25 -23.99
N PHE A 371 5.56 -8.32 -24.21
CA PHE A 371 6.57 -7.98 -23.20
C PHE A 371 5.90 -7.35 -21.98
N THR A 372 5.78 -8.10 -20.88
CA THR A 372 5.17 -7.58 -19.66
C THR A 372 6.15 -6.74 -18.84
N ASP A 373 7.41 -7.11 -18.81
CA ASP A 373 8.43 -6.45 -17.98
C ASP A 373 9.20 -5.33 -18.70
N ILE A 374 9.09 -5.25 -20.03
CA ILE A 374 9.79 -4.27 -20.87
C ILE A 374 8.86 -3.42 -21.76
N GLY A 375 7.56 -3.40 -21.50
CA GLY A 375 6.58 -2.55 -22.21
C GLY A 375 5.70 -3.27 -23.21
N ASP A 376 4.96 -2.51 -24.03
CA ASP A 376 3.95 -3.02 -24.98
C ASP A 376 4.53 -3.68 -26.26
N GLY A 377 5.78 -4.13 -26.22
CA GLY A 377 6.43 -4.80 -27.35
C GLY A 377 5.87 -6.18 -27.63
N GLU A 378 5.77 -6.55 -28.91
CA GLU A 378 5.35 -7.88 -29.32
C GLU A 378 6.55 -8.71 -29.82
N PHE A 379 6.74 -9.91 -29.26
CA PHE A 379 7.75 -10.84 -29.76
C PHE A 379 7.40 -11.35 -31.17
N TYR A 380 6.13 -11.73 -31.35
CA TYR A 380 5.56 -12.22 -32.59
C TYR A 380 4.26 -11.49 -32.90
N HIS A 381 3.97 -11.29 -34.18
CA HIS A 381 2.71 -10.69 -34.59
C HIS A 381 1.65 -11.77 -34.90
N ILE A 382 0.38 -11.42 -34.76
CA ILE A 382 -0.74 -12.31 -35.07
C ILE A 382 -0.61 -12.77 -36.53
N GLY A 383 -0.70 -14.09 -36.78
CA GLY A 383 -0.53 -14.75 -38.07
C GLY A 383 0.91 -15.11 -38.40
N GLU A 384 1.91 -14.68 -37.64
CA GLU A 384 3.28 -15.17 -37.78
C GLU A 384 3.37 -16.66 -37.38
N LYS A 385 4.36 -17.36 -37.90
CA LYS A 385 4.62 -18.76 -37.54
C LYS A 385 5.78 -18.83 -36.58
N VAL A 386 5.59 -19.57 -35.51
CA VAL A 386 6.61 -19.84 -34.50
C VAL A 386 6.83 -21.34 -34.34
N THR A 387 8.08 -21.76 -34.36
CA THR A 387 8.45 -23.16 -34.08
C THR A 387 8.92 -23.28 -32.67
N ILE A 388 8.28 -24.14 -31.89
CA ILE A 388 8.59 -24.41 -30.51
C ILE A 388 9.28 -25.77 -30.41
N ASP A 389 10.48 -25.79 -29.86
CA ASP A 389 11.25 -26.98 -29.56
C ASP A 389 11.04 -27.37 -28.09
N PHE A 390 10.50 -28.57 -27.88
CA PHE A 390 10.20 -29.07 -26.54
C PHE A 390 11.33 -29.95 -26.04
N GLU A 391 11.57 -29.93 -24.74
CA GLU A 391 12.59 -30.78 -24.09
C GLU A 391 12.38 -32.29 -24.33
N SER A 392 11.14 -32.68 -24.63
CA SER A 392 10.81 -34.04 -25.07
C SER A 392 11.49 -34.47 -26.39
N GLY A 393 12.20 -33.54 -27.06
CA GLY A 393 12.79 -33.74 -28.37
C GLY A 393 11.79 -33.59 -29.53
N ARG A 394 10.56 -33.19 -29.25
CA ARG A 394 9.55 -32.86 -30.24
C ARG A 394 9.68 -31.40 -30.67
N SER A 395 9.32 -31.11 -31.89
CA SER A 395 9.28 -29.75 -32.45
C SER A 395 8.02 -29.57 -33.25
N LYS A 396 7.32 -28.45 -33.10
CA LYS A 396 6.13 -28.14 -33.88
C LYS A 396 6.04 -26.64 -34.19
N THR A 397 5.55 -26.36 -35.39
CA THR A 397 5.28 -24.99 -35.85
C THR A 397 3.82 -24.67 -35.66
N TYR A 398 3.55 -23.55 -34.99
CA TYR A 398 2.23 -22.99 -34.70
C TYR A 398 2.06 -21.65 -35.43
N GLU A 399 0.81 -21.27 -35.68
CA GLU A 399 0.47 -19.92 -36.10
C GLU A 399 0.01 -19.12 -34.91
N VAL A 400 0.49 -17.89 -34.74
CA VAL A 400 0.11 -17.00 -33.64
C VAL A 400 -1.34 -16.55 -33.83
N LEU A 401 -2.23 -16.97 -32.91
CA LEU A 401 -3.65 -16.68 -32.93
C LEU A 401 -4.00 -15.35 -32.35
N ALA A 402 -3.40 -15.05 -31.20
CA ALA A 402 -3.65 -13.85 -30.41
C ALA A 402 -2.41 -13.50 -29.57
N ILE A 403 -2.39 -12.27 -29.08
CA ILE A 403 -1.46 -11.83 -28.06
C ILE A 403 -2.24 -11.84 -26.74
N GLY A 404 -1.71 -12.52 -25.73
CA GLY A 404 -2.39 -12.67 -24.45
C GLY A 404 -1.62 -13.50 -23.46
N ASP A 405 -2.14 -13.58 -22.24
CA ASP A 405 -1.51 -14.28 -21.14
C ASP A 405 -2.49 -15.14 -20.33
N VAL A 406 -1.95 -16.07 -19.59
CA VAL A 406 -2.71 -16.81 -18.58
C VAL A 406 -3.15 -15.87 -17.46
N PRO A 407 -4.28 -16.13 -16.80
CA PRO A 407 -4.72 -15.28 -15.68
C PRO A 407 -3.63 -15.14 -14.63
N TYR A 408 -3.33 -13.90 -14.22
CA TYR A 408 -2.28 -13.61 -13.25
C TYR A 408 -2.38 -14.46 -11.97
N ALA A 409 -3.59 -14.68 -11.47
CA ALA A 409 -3.82 -15.47 -10.25
C ALA A 409 -3.48 -16.97 -10.39
N LEU A 410 -3.36 -17.49 -11.61
CA LEU A 410 -3.05 -18.89 -11.91
C LEU A 410 -1.63 -19.06 -12.49
N GLY A 411 -0.93 -17.97 -12.79
CA GLY A 411 0.43 -17.95 -13.31
C GLY A 411 1.47 -17.65 -12.23
N PRO A 412 2.78 -17.74 -12.57
CA PRO A 412 3.85 -17.32 -11.68
C PRO A 412 3.73 -15.82 -11.38
N GLN A 413 3.76 -15.47 -10.09
CA GLN A 413 3.55 -14.08 -9.63
C GLN A 413 4.84 -13.25 -9.58
N HIS A 414 5.96 -13.80 -10.00
CA HIS A 414 7.24 -13.09 -10.07
C HIS A 414 7.71 -13.01 -11.51
N GLY A 415 8.11 -11.80 -11.92
CA GLY A 415 8.65 -11.56 -13.26
C GLY A 415 9.92 -12.38 -13.50
N HIS A 416 9.99 -13.02 -14.64
CA HIS A 416 11.11 -13.88 -15.04
C HIS A 416 12.18 -13.14 -15.84
N GLY A 417 12.17 -11.81 -15.79
CA GLY A 417 13.00 -10.98 -16.65
C GLY A 417 12.49 -10.96 -18.10
N VAL A 418 13.40 -11.07 -19.07
CA VAL A 418 13.01 -11.10 -20.48
C VAL A 418 12.75 -12.55 -20.89
N ALA A 419 11.49 -12.95 -20.84
CA ALA A 419 11.03 -14.27 -21.23
C ALA A 419 9.84 -14.18 -22.20
N ILE A 420 9.66 -15.19 -23.01
CA ILE A 420 8.50 -15.32 -23.90
C ILE A 420 7.57 -16.42 -23.41
N TYR A 421 6.27 -16.17 -23.43
CA TYR A 421 5.29 -17.16 -23.00
C TYR A 421 4.45 -17.61 -24.18
N PHE A 422 4.26 -18.93 -24.28
CA PHE A 422 3.47 -19.59 -25.29
C PHE A 422 2.34 -20.34 -24.62
N THR A 423 1.10 -20.02 -24.93
CA THR A 423 -0.06 -20.71 -24.37
C THR A 423 -0.69 -21.61 -25.40
N LEU A 424 -0.85 -22.88 -25.06
CA LEU A 424 -1.43 -23.95 -25.86
C LEU A 424 -2.68 -24.53 -25.14
N PRO A 425 -3.58 -25.20 -25.84
CA PRO A 425 -4.57 -26.06 -25.18
C PRO A 425 -3.87 -27.14 -24.34
N ALA A 426 -4.42 -27.48 -23.17
CA ALA A 426 -3.81 -28.44 -22.24
C ALA A 426 -3.52 -29.82 -22.91
N GLU A 427 -4.44 -30.29 -23.79
CA GLU A 427 -4.21 -31.55 -24.53
C GLU A 427 -3.00 -31.48 -25.46
N GLU A 428 -2.81 -30.36 -26.13
CA GLU A 428 -1.65 -30.16 -27.01
C GLU A 428 -0.37 -30.02 -26.17
N PHE A 429 -0.42 -29.28 -25.07
CA PHE A 429 0.69 -29.16 -24.12
C PHE A 429 1.15 -30.55 -23.65
N MET A 430 0.24 -31.36 -23.13
CA MET A 430 0.54 -32.71 -22.64
C MET A 430 1.09 -33.61 -23.77
N ARG A 431 0.56 -33.46 -25.00
CA ARG A 431 1.02 -34.22 -26.14
C ARG A 431 2.46 -33.90 -26.51
N GLN A 432 2.84 -32.63 -26.41
CA GLN A 432 4.17 -32.17 -26.82
C GLN A 432 5.21 -32.35 -25.71
N THR A 433 4.89 -32.01 -24.48
CA THR A 433 5.82 -32.09 -23.35
C THR A 433 5.88 -33.48 -22.75
N GLY A 434 4.79 -34.22 -22.74
CA GLY A 434 4.63 -35.48 -21.99
C GLY A 434 4.21 -35.28 -20.54
N GLU A 435 4.07 -34.04 -20.08
CA GLU A 435 3.75 -33.67 -18.71
C GLU A 435 2.25 -33.69 -18.45
N THR A 436 1.86 -34.16 -17.27
CA THR A 436 0.45 -34.29 -16.85
C THR A 436 0.16 -33.61 -15.53
N SER A 437 1.20 -33.16 -14.80
CA SER A 437 1.05 -32.40 -13.56
C SER A 437 0.75 -30.94 -13.86
N ALA A 438 -0.23 -30.36 -13.17
CA ALA A 438 -0.60 -28.96 -13.31
C ALA A 438 0.24 -28.08 -12.37
N MET A 439 0.37 -26.81 -12.73
CA MET A 439 0.94 -25.77 -11.88
C MET A 439 -0.13 -25.19 -10.96
N SER A 440 -1.35 -25.03 -11.48
CA SER A 440 -2.49 -24.51 -10.73
C SER A 440 -3.81 -25.10 -11.23
N ILE A 441 -4.81 -25.15 -10.32
CA ILE A 441 -6.18 -25.56 -10.60
C ILE A 441 -7.11 -24.48 -10.05
N ALA A 442 -8.10 -24.10 -10.84
CA ALA A 442 -9.19 -23.21 -10.46
C ALA A 442 -10.51 -23.98 -10.43
N CYS A 443 -11.34 -23.74 -9.43
CA CYS A 443 -12.62 -24.42 -9.26
C CYS A 443 -13.70 -23.45 -8.85
N ASN A 444 -14.85 -23.55 -9.51
CA ASN A 444 -16.10 -22.89 -9.10
C ASN A 444 -17.04 -23.90 -8.42
N PHE A 445 -17.77 -23.41 -7.44
CA PHE A 445 -18.66 -24.21 -6.63
C PHE A 445 -20.10 -23.64 -6.63
N THR A 446 -21.05 -24.47 -6.23
CA THR A 446 -22.35 -23.98 -5.80
C THR A 446 -22.18 -23.28 -4.45
N GLU A 447 -23.06 -22.32 -4.13
CA GLU A 447 -23.05 -21.58 -2.86
C GLU A 447 -22.97 -22.50 -1.61
N ALA A 448 -23.63 -23.67 -1.68
CA ALA A 448 -23.58 -24.68 -0.59
C ALA A 448 -22.28 -25.50 -0.55
N GLY A 449 -21.56 -25.57 -1.67
CA GLY A 449 -20.29 -26.31 -1.82
C GLY A 449 -19.08 -25.51 -1.38
N GLU A 450 -19.09 -24.19 -1.59
CA GLU A 450 -17.95 -23.29 -1.36
C GLU A 450 -17.38 -23.39 0.06
N ALA A 451 -18.22 -23.27 1.10
CA ALA A 451 -17.78 -23.35 2.49
C ALA A 451 -17.19 -24.71 2.87
N LYS A 452 -17.71 -25.82 2.26
CA LYS A 452 -17.17 -27.16 2.49
C LYS A 452 -15.85 -27.36 1.78
N ALA A 453 -15.72 -26.83 0.55
CA ALA A 453 -14.49 -26.88 -0.22
C ALA A 453 -13.36 -26.12 0.47
N GLU A 454 -13.65 -24.96 1.05
CA GLU A 454 -12.68 -24.17 1.81
C GLU A 454 -12.18 -24.93 3.06
N ALA A 455 -13.06 -25.53 3.83
CA ALA A 455 -12.66 -26.34 4.99
C ALA A 455 -11.87 -27.58 4.58
N TRP A 456 -12.24 -28.21 3.46
CA TRP A 456 -11.55 -29.38 2.93
C TRP A 456 -10.16 -29.02 2.44
N VAL A 457 -10.01 -27.97 1.60
CA VAL A 457 -8.71 -27.60 1.02
C VAL A 457 -7.72 -27.18 2.09
N LYS A 458 -8.17 -26.49 3.12
CA LYS A 458 -7.33 -26.15 4.27
C LYS A 458 -6.72 -27.38 4.90
N THR A 459 -7.55 -28.39 5.25
CA THR A 459 -7.06 -29.64 5.82
C THR A 459 -6.19 -30.42 4.83
N TYR A 460 -6.56 -30.39 3.55
CA TYR A 460 -5.86 -31.09 2.48
C TYR A 460 -4.44 -30.54 2.29
N CYS A 461 -4.26 -29.22 2.26
CA CYS A 461 -2.96 -28.59 2.14
C CYS A 461 -2.15 -28.67 3.46
N GLU A 462 -2.76 -28.33 4.62
CA GLU A 462 -2.01 -28.27 5.88
C GLU A 462 -1.56 -29.65 6.39
N GLU A 463 -2.36 -30.71 6.18
CA GLU A 463 -2.09 -32.03 6.77
C GLU A 463 -1.55 -33.07 5.78
N LYS A 464 -1.95 -32.99 4.49
CA LYS A 464 -1.60 -34.03 3.51
C LYS A 464 -0.62 -33.56 2.44
N HIS A 465 -0.77 -32.31 1.99
CA HIS A 465 -0.03 -31.74 0.87
C HIS A 465 0.55 -30.38 1.21
N PRO A 466 1.53 -30.29 2.13
CA PRO A 466 2.14 -29.02 2.52
C PRO A 466 2.93 -28.35 1.38
N GLU A 467 3.20 -29.07 0.29
CA GLU A 467 3.77 -28.56 -0.96
C GLU A 467 2.77 -27.74 -1.79
N LEU A 468 1.48 -27.79 -1.46
CA LEU A 468 0.44 -27.04 -2.14
C LEU A 468 0.04 -25.80 -1.33
N SER A 469 -0.35 -24.77 -2.05
CA SER A 469 -0.94 -23.55 -1.52
C SER A 469 -2.33 -23.34 -2.09
N TYR A 470 -3.20 -22.68 -1.35
CA TYR A 470 -4.53 -22.38 -1.85
C TYR A 470 -4.93 -20.93 -1.56
N VAL A 471 -5.77 -20.39 -2.41
CA VAL A 471 -6.43 -19.10 -2.25
C VAL A 471 -7.89 -19.27 -2.56
N SER A 472 -8.78 -18.83 -1.66
CA SER A 472 -10.22 -18.80 -1.91
C SER A 472 -10.72 -17.38 -2.14
N LYS A 473 -11.80 -17.25 -2.89
CA LYS A 473 -12.46 -15.96 -3.10
C LYS A 473 -12.90 -15.33 -1.78
N SER A 474 -13.37 -16.15 -0.82
CA SER A 474 -13.76 -15.68 0.51
C SER A 474 -12.56 -15.13 1.31
N THR A 475 -11.37 -15.73 1.17
CA THR A 475 -10.14 -15.22 1.78
C THR A 475 -9.76 -13.87 1.21
N ILE A 476 -9.77 -13.72 -0.12
CA ILE A 476 -9.46 -12.45 -0.79
C ILE A 476 -10.49 -11.37 -0.43
N GLN A 477 -11.78 -11.72 -0.39
CA GLN A 477 -12.82 -10.81 0.07
C GLN A 477 -12.60 -10.38 1.52
N GLY A 478 -12.22 -11.31 2.40
CA GLY A 478 -11.85 -11.00 3.78
C GLY A 478 -10.65 -10.06 3.88
N GLU A 479 -9.65 -10.21 3.05
CA GLU A 479 -8.49 -9.30 2.96
C GLU A 479 -8.91 -7.90 2.50
N PHE A 480 -9.74 -7.81 1.48
CA PHE A 480 -10.30 -6.55 0.99
C PHE A 480 -11.13 -5.84 2.07
N ASP A 481 -12.04 -6.56 2.74
CA ASP A 481 -12.86 -6.02 3.83
C ASP A 481 -11.99 -5.50 4.99
N ASN A 482 -10.90 -6.19 5.30
CA ASN A 482 -9.95 -5.75 6.31
C ASN A 482 -9.18 -4.50 5.90
N LEU A 483 -8.71 -4.43 4.67
CA LEU A 483 -8.01 -3.26 4.15
C LEU A 483 -8.90 -2.01 4.23
N THR A 484 -10.16 -2.15 3.80
CA THR A 484 -11.15 -1.06 3.84
C THR A 484 -11.53 -0.68 5.26
N GLN A 485 -11.77 -1.65 6.14
CA GLN A 485 -12.07 -1.41 7.56
C GLN A 485 -10.87 -0.79 8.28
N MET A 486 -9.66 -1.26 8.05
CA MET A 486 -8.45 -0.67 8.63
C MET A 486 -8.28 0.80 8.22
N THR A 487 -8.47 1.09 6.95
CA THR A 487 -8.40 2.46 6.41
C THR A 487 -9.46 3.35 7.06
N MET A 488 -10.71 2.88 7.18
CA MET A 488 -11.80 3.59 7.85
C MET A 488 -11.52 3.83 9.34
N VAL A 489 -11.06 2.83 10.06
CA VAL A 489 -10.79 2.94 11.51
C VAL A 489 -9.64 3.91 11.76
N VAL A 490 -8.52 3.77 11.07
CA VAL A 490 -7.35 4.64 11.25
C VAL A 490 -7.68 6.07 10.84
N GLY A 491 -8.25 6.29 9.67
CA GLY A 491 -8.64 7.62 9.18
C GLY A 491 -9.74 8.26 10.04
N GLY A 492 -10.71 7.47 10.50
CA GLY A 492 -11.78 7.91 11.39
C GLY A 492 -11.26 8.37 12.76
N ILE A 493 -10.37 7.59 13.38
CA ILE A 493 -9.72 7.96 14.67
C ILE A 493 -8.91 9.25 14.50
N LEU A 494 -8.10 9.37 13.45
CA LEU A 494 -7.33 10.58 13.20
C LEU A 494 -8.23 11.79 12.99
N SER A 495 -9.30 11.65 12.20
CA SER A 495 -10.28 12.71 11.96
C SER A 495 -11.01 13.12 13.24
N PHE A 496 -11.39 12.15 14.07
CA PHE A 496 -12.04 12.40 15.36
C PHE A 496 -11.12 13.16 16.33
N ILE A 497 -9.86 12.75 16.44
CA ILE A 497 -8.85 13.44 17.26
C ILE A 497 -8.67 14.88 16.78
N LEU A 498 -8.53 15.11 15.47
CA LEU A 498 -8.43 16.46 14.91
C LEU A 498 -9.68 17.29 15.14
N GLY A 499 -10.87 16.68 15.07
CA GLY A 499 -12.15 17.34 15.38
C GLY A 499 -12.24 17.76 16.84
N LEU A 500 -11.87 16.87 17.77
CA LEU A 500 -11.80 17.21 19.20
C LEU A 500 -10.82 18.36 19.46
N ILE A 501 -9.68 18.35 18.79
CA ILE A 501 -8.70 19.43 18.82
C ILE A 501 -9.32 20.76 18.38
N GLY A 502 -10.09 20.72 17.28
CA GLY A 502 -10.82 21.91 16.79
C GLY A 502 -11.81 22.45 17.82
N ILE A 503 -12.57 21.58 18.47
CA ILE A 503 -13.53 21.96 19.52
C ILE A 503 -12.80 22.53 20.74
N LEU A 504 -11.74 21.91 21.23
CA LEU A 504 -10.93 22.41 22.35
C LEU A 504 -10.32 23.78 22.03
N ASN A 505 -9.96 24.04 20.79
CA ASN A 505 -9.49 25.36 20.36
C ASN A 505 -10.60 26.43 20.33
N PHE A 506 -11.88 26.02 20.24
CA PHE A 506 -13.02 26.93 20.28
C PHE A 506 -13.34 27.41 21.69
N ILE A 507 -13.26 26.54 22.68
CA ILE A 507 -13.44 26.84 24.11
C ILE A 507 -12.29 27.71 24.61
#